data_bf4f80260bfadc5f0e8cbf541e4ba8ac
#
_entry.id   bf4f80260bfadc5f0e8cbf541e4ba8ac
#
_cell.length_a   1.000
_cell.length_b   1.000
_cell.length_c   1.000
_cell.angle_alpha   90.00
_cell.angle_beta   90.00
_cell.angle_gamma   90.00
#
_symmetry.space_group_name_H-M   'P 1'
#
loop_
_entity.id
_entity.type
_entity.pdbx_description
1 polymer ?
#
loop_
_entity_poly.entity_id
_entity_poly.type
_entity_poly.pdbx_seq_one_letter_code
_entity_poly.pdbx_strand_id
1 'polypeptide(L)'
;MTSATTPDDAHVVFADVHMAFEDREVLRGLSCRFPRGKISVILGGSGSGKTTILRLIGGLVHPQRGRIIVAGEDISELSETEMYRVRAKLGMMFQGGALLDSLTIFDNLAFPLREHTPMTAPDIANEVHRQLTAVGLSDVDDLLPGQLSGGMIKRAALARAIITKPEILLCDEPFSGLDPISVKLIEALLHRINRQLHITMLISSHHIPSTMRMADEVVLLSREAAVSGTPAELHDSPDPRIAGFFNEEVDESIAPVEAAAHPISRWVGA
;
A
#
# COMPACT_ATOMS: atom_id res chain seq x y z
N MET A 1 27.17 11.71 -4.81
CA MET A 1 27.12 11.99 -3.37
C MET A 1 25.93 11.26 -2.81
N THR A 2 26.17 10.08 -2.28
CA THR A 2 25.15 9.21 -1.68
C THR A 2 24.63 9.89 -0.40
N SER A 3 23.39 10.33 -0.41
CA SER A 3 22.71 10.77 0.81
C SER A 3 22.45 9.53 1.67
N ALA A 4 23.42 9.16 2.48
CA ALA A 4 23.22 8.15 3.51
C ALA A 4 22.21 8.71 4.52
N THR A 5 20.98 8.20 4.46
CA THR A 5 19.96 8.43 5.49
C THR A 5 20.57 8.02 6.83
N THR A 6 20.69 8.97 7.74
CA THR A 6 21.26 8.70 9.07
C THR A 6 20.41 7.61 9.76
N PRO A 7 21.00 6.72 10.58
CA PRO A 7 20.28 5.65 11.26
C PRO A 7 19.06 6.09 12.08
N ASP A 8 18.98 7.38 12.39
CA ASP A 8 18.01 8.01 13.29
C ASP A 8 16.70 8.45 12.58
N ASP A 9 16.62 8.40 11.24
CA ASP A 9 15.46 8.93 10.47
C ASP A 9 14.52 7.82 9.92
N ALA A 10 14.73 6.56 10.25
CA ALA A 10 13.88 5.47 9.81
C ALA A 10 12.62 5.36 10.68
N HIS A 11 11.43 5.40 10.04
CA HIS A 11 10.15 5.26 10.74
C HIS A 11 9.75 3.79 10.93
N VAL A 12 10.20 2.91 10.01
CA VAL A 12 10.05 1.46 10.13
C VAL A 12 11.38 0.80 9.78
N VAL A 13 11.77 -0.19 10.59
CA VAL A 13 13.02 -0.95 10.42
C VAL A 13 12.74 -2.44 10.51
N PHE A 14 13.25 -3.20 9.57
CA PHE A 14 13.36 -4.66 9.61
C PHE A 14 14.83 -5.02 9.82
N ALA A 15 15.11 -5.91 10.77
CA ALA A 15 16.45 -6.38 11.09
C ALA A 15 16.47 -7.91 11.18
N ASP A 16 17.04 -8.58 10.17
CA ASP A 16 17.18 -10.04 10.04
C ASP A 16 15.84 -10.78 10.21
N VAL A 17 14.77 -10.27 9.57
CA VAL A 17 13.42 -10.81 9.75
C VAL A 17 13.20 -12.05 8.89
N HIS A 18 12.79 -13.14 9.56
CA HIS A 18 12.40 -14.40 8.93
C HIS A 18 10.92 -14.65 9.14
N MET A 19 10.24 -15.10 8.09
CA MET A 19 8.82 -15.43 8.11
C MET A 19 8.51 -16.58 7.17
N ALA A 20 7.81 -17.58 7.69
CA ALA A 20 7.28 -18.69 6.89
C ALA A 20 5.80 -18.93 7.22
N PHE A 21 5.06 -19.42 6.26
CA PHE A 21 3.71 -19.95 6.43
C PHE A 21 3.76 -21.44 6.11
N GLU A 22 3.45 -22.28 7.09
CA GLU A 22 3.64 -23.72 7.00
C GLU A 22 5.09 -24.04 6.60
N ASP A 23 5.30 -24.77 5.48
CA ASP A 23 6.62 -25.13 4.97
C ASP A 23 7.18 -24.12 3.95
N ARG A 24 6.46 -23.02 3.68
CA ARG A 24 6.88 -22.01 2.71
C ARG A 24 7.52 -20.82 3.39
N GLU A 25 8.84 -20.71 3.28
CA GLU A 25 9.57 -19.52 3.70
C GLU A 25 9.30 -18.35 2.74
N VAL A 26 8.85 -17.22 3.31
CA VAL A 26 8.46 -16.01 2.56
C VAL A 26 9.51 -14.90 2.73
N LEU A 27 10.04 -14.72 3.92
CA LEU A 27 11.12 -13.77 4.21
C LEU A 27 12.31 -14.50 4.81
N ARG A 28 13.52 -14.23 4.30
CA ARG A 28 14.76 -14.91 4.63
C ARG A 28 15.81 -13.91 5.10
N GLY A 29 15.72 -13.48 6.36
CA GLY A 29 16.66 -12.50 6.91
C GLY A 29 16.49 -11.11 6.30
N LEU A 30 15.24 -10.69 6.06
CA LEU A 30 14.95 -9.38 5.49
C LEU A 30 15.48 -8.28 6.41
N SER A 31 16.32 -7.41 5.84
CA SER A 31 16.80 -6.20 6.50
C SER A 31 16.60 -5.02 5.58
N CYS A 32 15.70 -4.10 5.96
CA CYS A 32 15.42 -2.89 5.21
C CYS A 32 14.92 -1.78 6.14
N ARG A 33 14.86 -0.55 5.63
CA ARG A 33 14.44 0.63 6.37
C ARG A 33 13.51 1.47 5.51
N PHE A 34 12.55 2.13 6.17
CA PHE A 34 11.60 3.01 5.52
C PHE A 34 11.69 4.39 6.18
N PRO A 35 12.16 5.43 5.46
CA PRO A 35 12.40 6.76 6.01
C PRO A 35 11.09 7.45 6.44
N ARG A 36 11.17 8.28 7.48
CA ARG A 36 10.04 9.07 7.98
C ARG A 36 9.59 10.11 6.94
N GLY A 37 8.28 10.25 6.78
CA GLY A 37 7.66 11.25 5.91
C GLY A 37 7.83 10.99 4.41
N LYS A 38 8.41 9.85 4.01
CA LYS A 38 8.67 9.47 2.62
C LYS A 38 7.64 8.49 2.09
N ILE A 39 7.54 8.42 0.78
CA ILE A 39 6.80 7.39 0.06
C ILE A 39 7.79 6.28 -0.31
N SER A 40 7.69 5.15 0.39
CA SER A 40 8.47 3.95 0.10
C SER A 40 7.61 2.92 -0.60
N VAL A 41 8.09 2.39 -1.73
CA VAL A 41 7.39 1.35 -2.48
C VAL A 41 8.09 0.02 -2.34
N ILE A 42 7.35 -1.00 -1.93
CA ILE A 42 7.80 -2.40 -1.87
C ILE A 42 7.41 -3.04 -3.19
N LEU A 43 8.40 -3.23 -4.07
CA LEU A 43 8.27 -3.87 -5.37
C LEU A 43 8.61 -5.35 -5.30
N GLY A 44 8.05 -6.13 -6.21
CA GLY A 44 8.39 -7.53 -6.40
C GLY A 44 7.25 -8.31 -7.04
N GLY A 45 7.56 -9.45 -7.60
CA GLY A 45 6.60 -10.33 -8.25
C GLY A 45 5.52 -10.87 -7.30
N SER A 46 4.52 -11.56 -7.85
CA SER A 46 3.48 -12.20 -7.05
C SER A 46 4.09 -13.23 -6.09
N GLY A 47 3.68 -13.19 -4.82
CA GLY A 47 4.16 -14.08 -3.77
C GLY A 47 5.57 -13.80 -3.25
N SER A 48 6.17 -12.63 -3.55
CA SER A 48 7.48 -12.21 -3.02
C SER A 48 7.46 -11.78 -1.55
N GLY A 49 6.30 -11.64 -0.92
CA GLY A 49 6.18 -11.25 0.50
C GLY A 49 5.77 -9.80 0.76
N LYS A 50 5.41 -9.02 -0.26
CA LYS A 50 4.99 -7.60 -0.11
C LYS A 50 3.88 -7.40 0.93
N THR A 51 2.76 -8.10 0.76
CA THR A 51 1.63 -8.07 1.70
C THR A 51 2.04 -8.58 3.09
N THR A 52 2.96 -9.56 3.16
CA THR A 52 3.48 -10.07 4.44
C THR A 52 4.23 -9.00 5.21
N ILE A 53 5.04 -8.17 4.54
CA ILE A 53 5.73 -7.03 5.18
C ILE A 53 4.70 -6.06 5.78
N LEU A 54 3.65 -5.69 5.03
CA LEU A 54 2.61 -4.80 5.55
C LEU A 54 1.85 -5.42 6.73
N ARG A 55 1.56 -6.73 6.68
CA ARG A 55 0.91 -7.46 7.80
C ARG A 55 1.79 -7.54 9.03
N LEU A 56 3.09 -7.72 8.88
CA LEU A 56 4.06 -7.69 9.97
C LEU A 56 4.10 -6.31 10.64
N ILE A 57 4.14 -5.22 9.88
CA ILE A 57 4.10 -3.85 10.42
C ILE A 57 2.80 -3.59 11.17
N GLY A 58 1.66 -4.06 10.66
CA GLY A 58 0.35 -3.96 11.32
C GLY A 58 0.17 -4.89 12.53
N GLY A 59 1.16 -5.77 12.81
CA GLY A 59 1.05 -6.79 13.84
C GLY A 59 -0.06 -7.81 13.60
N LEU A 60 -0.45 -8.03 12.34
CA LEU A 60 -1.44 -9.04 11.96
C LEU A 60 -0.82 -10.45 11.90
N VAL A 61 0.49 -10.52 11.83
CA VAL A 61 1.32 -11.71 11.95
C VAL A 61 2.60 -11.34 12.68
N HIS A 62 3.25 -12.29 13.35
CA HIS A 62 4.52 -12.09 14.05
C HIS A 62 5.67 -12.73 13.27
N PRO A 63 6.87 -12.14 13.28
CA PRO A 63 8.05 -12.76 12.68
C PRO A 63 8.46 -14.00 13.47
N GLN A 64 9.03 -15.00 12.80
CA GLN A 64 9.59 -16.17 13.49
C GLN A 64 10.96 -15.87 14.11
N ARG A 65 11.68 -14.89 13.52
CA ARG A 65 12.99 -14.42 13.97
C ARG A 65 13.24 -13.01 13.44
N GLY A 66 14.15 -12.30 14.11
CA GLY A 66 14.51 -10.93 13.76
C GLY A 66 13.69 -9.91 14.53
N ARG A 67 13.87 -8.63 14.19
CA ARG A 67 13.19 -7.52 14.87
C ARG A 67 12.54 -6.57 13.89
N ILE A 68 11.39 -6.02 14.30
CA ILE A 68 10.64 -5.02 13.55
C ILE A 68 10.39 -3.84 14.46
N ILE A 69 10.89 -2.67 14.07
CA ILE A 69 10.70 -1.42 14.81
C ILE A 69 9.73 -0.55 14.02
N VAL A 70 8.66 -0.09 14.64
CA VAL A 70 7.63 0.79 14.04
C VAL A 70 7.46 2.02 14.93
N ALA A 71 7.64 3.20 14.37
CA ALA A 71 7.56 4.47 15.09
C ALA A 71 8.39 4.49 16.38
N GLY A 72 9.58 3.88 16.34
CA GLY A 72 10.52 3.78 17.47
C GLY A 72 10.23 2.66 18.47
N GLU A 73 9.17 1.86 18.28
CA GLU A 73 8.82 0.73 19.15
C GLU A 73 9.18 -0.61 18.47
N ASP A 74 9.85 -1.50 19.19
CA ASP A 74 10.06 -2.90 18.78
C ASP A 74 8.75 -3.67 18.95
N ILE A 75 8.16 -4.09 17.83
CA ILE A 75 6.85 -4.75 17.81
C ILE A 75 6.94 -6.28 17.68
N SER A 76 8.15 -6.83 17.67
CA SER A 76 8.39 -8.24 17.30
C SER A 76 7.71 -9.23 18.22
N GLU A 77 7.59 -8.90 19.52
CA GLU A 77 7.06 -9.75 20.55
C GLU A 77 5.91 -9.09 21.37
N LEU A 78 5.34 -7.96 20.85
CA LEU A 78 4.26 -7.27 21.54
C LEU A 78 3.00 -8.14 21.57
N SER A 79 2.33 -8.15 22.71
CA SER A 79 1.00 -8.74 22.86
C SER A 79 -0.05 -7.92 22.08
N GLU A 80 -1.22 -8.52 21.81
CA GLU A 80 -2.33 -7.84 21.15
C GLU A 80 -2.74 -6.52 21.87
N THR A 81 -2.72 -6.53 23.22
CA THR A 81 -3.03 -5.33 24.00
C THR A 81 -1.99 -4.23 23.80
N GLU A 82 -0.72 -4.58 23.71
CA GLU A 82 0.35 -3.62 23.46
C GLU A 82 0.34 -3.12 22.01
N MET A 83 0.01 -3.97 21.04
CA MET A 83 -0.15 -3.59 19.64
C MET A 83 -1.24 -2.55 19.42
N TYR A 84 -2.23 -2.42 20.30
CA TYR A 84 -3.30 -1.42 20.16
C TYR A 84 -2.75 0.00 20.05
N ARG A 85 -1.77 0.37 20.88
CA ARG A 85 -1.15 1.71 20.82
C ARG A 85 -0.32 1.95 19.54
N VAL A 86 0.29 0.88 19.00
CA VAL A 86 1.03 0.96 17.72
C VAL A 86 0.05 1.10 16.57
N ARG A 87 -1.02 0.29 16.53
CA ARG A 87 -2.07 0.36 15.50
C ARG A 87 -2.78 1.71 15.46
N ALA A 88 -2.88 2.42 16.58
CA ALA A 88 -3.42 3.78 16.60
C ALA A 88 -2.59 4.79 15.76
N LYS A 89 -1.30 4.50 15.50
CA LYS A 89 -0.42 5.29 14.65
C LYS A 89 -0.47 4.87 13.17
N LEU A 90 -1.18 3.77 12.86
CA LEU A 90 -1.22 3.17 11.54
C LEU A 90 -2.56 3.39 10.86
N GLY A 91 -2.53 3.73 9.57
CA GLY A 91 -3.66 3.58 8.66
C GLY A 91 -3.38 2.44 7.70
N MET A 92 -4.40 1.66 7.35
CA MET A 92 -4.22 0.55 6.43
C MET A 92 -5.29 0.54 5.34
N MET A 93 -4.82 0.53 4.09
CA MET A 93 -5.62 0.33 2.89
C MET A 93 -5.28 -1.03 2.29
N PHE A 94 -6.21 -1.97 2.37
CA PHE A 94 -6.06 -3.32 1.82
C PHE A 94 -6.34 -3.35 0.30
N GLN A 95 -5.83 -4.36 -0.38
CA GLN A 95 -5.94 -4.53 -1.83
C GLN A 95 -7.38 -4.41 -2.36
N GLY A 96 -8.36 -5.04 -1.71
CA GLY A 96 -9.79 -4.95 -2.04
C GLY A 96 -10.50 -3.72 -1.46
N GLY A 97 -9.78 -2.80 -0.78
CA GLY A 97 -10.38 -1.70 -0.02
C GLY A 97 -10.83 -2.14 1.38
N ALA A 98 -11.28 -3.37 1.55
CA ALA A 98 -11.80 -3.96 2.80
C ALA A 98 -12.83 -3.07 3.52
N LEU A 99 -13.67 -2.38 2.75
CA LEU A 99 -14.84 -1.71 3.30
C LEU A 99 -15.82 -2.76 3.84
N LEU A 100 -16.52 -2.43 4.90
CA LEU A 100 -17.55 -3.29 5.49
C LEU A 100 -18.79 -3.24 4.60
N ASP A 101 -19.13 -4.33 3.93
CA ASP A 101 -20.22 -4.39 2.94
C ASP A 101 -21.60 -4.09 3.51
N SER A 102 -21.79 -4.34 4.82
CA SER A 102 -23.03 -4.07 5.56
C SER A 102 -23.19 -2.63 6.02
N LEU A 103 -22.15 -1.81 5.88
CA LEU A 103 -22.15 -0.40 6.29
C LEU A 103 -22.17 0.51 5.06
N THR A 104 -22.83 1.67 5.20
CA THR A 104 -22.73 2.73 4.20
C THR A 104 -21.32 3.26 4.09
N ILE A 105 -21.04 4.05 3.07
CA ILE A 105 -19.72 4.71 2.93
C ILE A 105 -19.48 5.67 4.08
N PHE A 106 -20.51 6.43 4.47
CA PHE A 106 -20.44 7.28 5.66
C PHE A 106 -20.06 6.47 6.91
N ASP A 107 -20.75 5.38 7.19
CA ASP A 107 -20.50 4.56 8.38
C ASP A 107 -19.14 3.85 8.33
N ASN A 108 -18.68 3.44 7.15
CA ASN A 108 -17.32 2.91 6.98
C ASN A 108 -16.24 3.91 7.40
N LEU A 109 -16.41 5.19 7.11
CA LEU A 109 -15.48 6.24 7.51
C LEU A 109 -15.69 6.67 8.96
N ALA A 110 -16.94 6.73 9.42
CA ALA A 110 -17.29 7.12 10.78
C ALA A 110 -16.85 6.07 11.83
N PHE A 111 -16.82 4.80 11.44
CA PHE A 111 -16.52 3.70 12.36
C PHE A 111 -15.20 3.87 13.13
N PRO A 112 -14.04 4.13 12.50
CA PRO A 112 -12.79 4.34 13.23
C PRO A 112 -12.84 5.54 14.19
N LEU A 113 -13.58 6.60 13.84
CA LEU A 113 -13.71 7.77 14.71
C LEU A 113 -14.58 7.47 15.93
N ARG A 114 -15.67 6.72 15.76
CA ARG A 114 -16.54 6.30 16.87
C ARG A 114 -15.81 5.40 17.87
N GLU A 115 -14.94 4.50 17.38
CA GLU A 115 -14.23 3.53 18.21
C GLU A 115 -13.00 4.12 18.92
N HIS A 116 -12.32 5.08 18.27
CA HIS A 116 -10.98 5.50 18.72
C HIS A 116 -10.89 6.97 19.14
N THR A 117 -11.98 7.72 19.09
CA THR A 117 -11.94 9.15 19.46
C THR A 117 -13.14 9.55 20.32
N PRO A 118 -13.01 10.60 21.15
CA PRO A 118 -14.13 11.14 21.93
C PRO A 118 -14.98 12.15 21.12
N MET A 119 -14.91 12.14 19.79
CA MET A 119 -15.63 13.10 18.94
C MET A 119 -17.13 12.96 19.06
N THR A 120 -17.83 14.10 19.00
CA THR A 120 -19.30 14.11 18.96
C THR A 120 -19.82 13.68 17.59
N ALA A 121 -21.09 13.23 17.50
CA ALA A 121 -21.68 12.82 16.22
C ALA A 121 -21.63 13.92 15.15
N PRO A 122 -21.89 15.21 15.44
CA PRO A 122 -21.71 16.29 14.46
C PRO A 122 -20.27 16.46 14.00
N ASP A 123 -19.29 16.34 14.91
CA ASP A 123 -17.87 16.46 14.54
C ASP A 123 -17.42 15.30 13.65
N ILE A 124 -17.90 14.08 13.95
CA ILE A 124 -17.65 12.90 13.11
C ILE A 124 -18.22 13.13 11.71
N ALA A 125 -19.46 13.61 11.61
CA ALA A 125 -20.09 13.89 10.32
C ALA A 125 -19.30 14.91 9.50
N ASN A 126 -18.87 16.00 10.13
CA ASN A 126 -18.04 17.02 9.48
C ASN A 126 -16.70 16.44 8.99
N GLU A 127 -16.05 15.61 9.80
CA GLU A 127 -14.77 14.99 9.44
C GLU A 127 -14.95 13.98 8.29
N VAL A 128 -16.00 13.16 8.30
CA VAL A 128 -16.33 12.22 7.22
C VAL A 128 -16.54 12.96 5.91
N HIS A 129 -17.39 13.98 5.88
CA HIS A 129 -17.64 14.79 4.68
C HIS A 129 -16.38 15.48 4.17
N ARG A 130 -15.55 15.99 5.08
CA ARG A 130 -14.26 16.59 4.74
C ARG A 130 -13.34 15.58 4.05
N GLN A 131 -13.25 14.34 4.56
CA GLN A 131 -12.41 13.30 3.98
C GLN A 131 -12.95 12.79 2.65
N LEU A 132 -14.26 12.59 2.52
CA LEU A 132 -14.88 12.20 1.25
C LEU A 132 -14.62 13.26 0.17
N THR A 133 -14.82 14.53 0.49
CA THR A 133 -14.50 15.64 -0.42
C THR A 133 -13.01 15.65 -0.79
N ALA A 134 -12.12 15.42 0.17
CA ALA A 134 -10.68 15.40 -0.08
C ALA A 134 -10.25 14.31 -1.08
N VAL A 135 -10.96 13.18 -1.15
CA VAL A 135 -10.70 12.12 -2.13
C VAL A 135 -11.58 12.24 -3.38
N GLY A 136 -12.32 13.34 -3.54
CA GLY A 136 -13.18 13.60 -4.70
C GLY A 136 -14.39 12.68 -4.77
N LEU A 137 -15.00 12.38 -3.63
CA LEU A 137 -16.28 11.67 -3.53
C LEU A 137 -17.33 12.62 -2.97
N SER A 138 -18.46 12.73 -3.67
CA SER A 138 -19.68 13.47 -3.26
C SER A 138 -20.89 12.59 -3.44
N ASP A 139 -21.92 12.84 -2.63
CA ASP A 139 -23.22 12.16 -2.71
C ASP A 139 -23.15 10.63 -2.61
N VAL A 140 -22.22 10.12 -1.79
CA VAL A 140 -21.97 8.68 -1.60
C VAL A 140 -22.28 8.20 -0.18
N ASP A 141 -22.71 9.08 0.71
CA ASP A 141 -22.85 8.81 2.14
C ASP A 141 -23.73 7.59 2.42
N ASP A 142 -24.87 7.51 1.77
CA ASP A 142 -25.87 6.44 1.97
C ASP A 142 -25.60 5.19 1.09
N LEU A 143 -24.59 5.24 0.20
CA LEU A 143 -24.29 4.11 -0.67
C LEU A 143 -23.56 3.00 0.09
N LEU A 144 -23.84 1.76 -0.29
CA LEU A 144 -23.06 0.60 0.14
C LEU A 144 -21.83 0.39 -0.77
N PRO A 145 -20.75 -0.25 -0.29
CA PRO A 145 -19.57 -0.52 -1.10
C PRO A 145 -19.85 -1.16 -2.46
N GLY A 146 -20.80 -2.10 -2.53
CA GLY A 146 -21.20 -2.77 -3.78
C GLY A 146 -21.85 -1.87 -4.84
N GLN A 147 -22.21 -0.63 -4.48
CA GLN A 147 -22.82 0.35 -5.39
C GLN A 147 -21.75 1.31 -6.00
N LEU A 148 -20.50 1.20 -5.59
CA LEU A 148 -19.40 2.04 -6.04
C LEU A 148 -18.62 1.37 -7.17
N SER A 149 -18.03 2.19 -8.06
CA SER A 149 -16.98 1.68 -8.99
C SER A 149 -15.71 1.29 -8.24
N GLY A 150 -14.85 0.46 -8.85
CA GLY A 150 -13.58 0.05 -8.24
C GLY A 150 -12.70 1.23 -7.82
N GLY A 151 -12.63 2.29 -8.65
CA GLY A 151 -11.90 3.51 -8.31
C GLY A 151 -12.52 4.29 -7.16
N MET A 152 -13.86 4.30 -7.03
CA MET A 152 -14.54 4.92 -5.89
C MET A 152 -14.28 4.13 -4.60
N ILE A 153 -14.32 2.78 -4.65
CA ILE A 153 -13.99 1.91 -3.52
C ILE A 153 -12.58 2.21 -3.00
N LYS A 154 -11.58 2.29 -3.90
CA LYS A 154 -10.19 2.60 -3.53
C LYS A 154 -10.06 3.97 -2.86
N ARG A 155 -10.78 4.98 -3.38
CA ARG A 155 -10.77 6.34 -2.79
C ARG A 155 -11.45 6.38 -1.43
N ALA A 156 -12.58 5.70 -1.25
CA ALA A 156 -13.25 5.60 0.04
C ALA A 156 -12.40 4.83 1.07
N ALA A 157 -11.75 3.74 0.65
CA ALA A 157 -10.82 2.98 1.49
C ALA A 157 -9.60 3.82 1.91
N LEU A 158 -9.05 4.63 1.00
CA LEU A 158 -7.99 5.57 1.32
C LEU A 158 -8.44 6.63 2.33
N ALA A 159 -9.63 7.23 2.13
CA ALA A 159 -10.22 8.19 3.05
C ALA A 159 -10.39 7.59 4.46
N ARG A 160 -10.91 6.35 4.55
CA ARG A 160 -11.04 5.63 5.82
C ARG A 160 -9.69 5.37 6.48
N ALA A 161 -8.67 5.00 5.71
CA ALA A 161 -7.34 4.69 6.23
C ALA A 161 -6.63 5.92 6.83
N ILE A 162 -6.96 7.13 6.38
CA ILE A 162 -6.31 8.37 6.88
C ILE A 162 -7.18 9.18 7.84
N ILE A 163 -8.42 8.77 8.10
CA ILE A 163 -9.39 9.60 8.85
C ILE A 163 -8.97 9.82 10.31
N THR A 164 -8.25 8.86 10.91
CA THR A 164 -7.69 8.97 12.25
C THR A 164 -6.36 9.74 12.30
N LYS A 165 -5.90 10.28 11.16
CA LYS A 165 -4.63 11.01 11.01
C LYS A 165 -3.42 10.18 11.48
N PRO A 166 -3.21 9.00 10.91
CA PRO A 166 -2.11 8.12 11.31
C PRO A 166 -0.74 8.73 10.97
N GLU A 167 0.32 8.27 11.66
CA GLU A 167 1.71 8.64 11.35
C GLU A 167 2.24 7.86 10.15
N ILE A 168 1.77 6.62 9.95
CA ILE A 168 2.19 5.71 8.90
C ILE A 168 0.96 5.19 8.16
N LEU A 169 0.98 5.26 6.84
CA LEU A 169 -0.04 4.70 5.96
C LEU A 169 0.51 3.48 5.21
N LEU A 170 -0.12 2.34 5.40
CA LEU A 170 0.17 1.10 4.70
C LEU A 170 -0.84 0.91 3.56
N CYS A 171 -0.38 0.81 2.31
CA CYS A 171 -1.23 0.59 1.14
C CYS A 171 -0.86 -0.72 0.46
N ASP A 172 -1.76 -1.69 0.46
CA ASP A 172 -1.56 -2.96 -0.23
C ASP A 172 -2.18 -2.90 -1.63
N GLU A 173 -1.32 -2.89 -2.66
CA GLU A 173 -1.70 -2.86 -4.08
C GLU A 173 -2.79 -1.83 -4.42
N PRO A 174 -2.58 -0.52 -4.15
CA PRO A 174 -3.63 0.50 -4.32
C PRO A 174 -4.04 0.69 -5.79
N PHE A 175 -3.20 0.31 -6.74
CA PHE A 175 -3.43 0.49 -8.18
C PHE A 175 -4.08 -0.72 -8.86
N SER A 176 -4.15 -1.87 -8.17
CA SER A 176 -4.62 -3.12 -8.77
C SER A 176 -6.07 -3.02 -9.24
N GLY A 177 -6.33 -3.48 -10.47
CA GLY A 177 -7.67 -3.53 -11.07
C GLY A 177 -8.24 -2.17 -11.47
N LEU A 178 -7.42 -1.12 -11.55
CA LEU A 178 -7.83 0.22 -11.96
C LEU A 178 -7.46 0.50 -13.42
N ASP A 179 -8.29 1.29 -14.08
CA ASP A 179 -7.97 1.89 -15.37
C ASP A 179 -6.85 2.96 -15.24
N PRO A 180 -6.14 3.32 -16.32
CA PRO A 180 -5.02 4.26 -16.25
C PRO A 180 -5.35 5.65 -15.70
N ILE A 181 -6.60 6.12 -15.88
CA ILE A 181 -7.04 7.43 -15.37
C ILE A 181 -7.20 7.34 -13.86
N SER A 182 -7.84 6.28 -13.37
CA SER A 182 -8.01 6.01 -11.94
C SER A 182 -6.67 5.79 -11.23
N VAL A 183 -5.70 5.14 -11.86
CA VAL A 183 -4.33 5.01 -11.33
C VAL A 183 -3.71 6.38 -11.09
N LYS A 184 -3.72 7.28 -12.10
CA LYS A 184 -3.17 8.64 -11.98
C LYS A 184 -3.87 9.44 -10.88
N LEU A 185 -5.17 9.25 -10.71
CA LEU A 185 -5.93 9.92 -9.66
C LEU A 185 -5.49 9.45 -8.26
N ILE A 186 -5.34 8.13 -8.05
CA ILE A 186 -4.84 7.58 -6.77
C ILE A 186 -3.40 8.04 -6.50
N GLU A 187 -2.51 8.03 -7.51
CA GLU A 187 -1.15 8.58 -7.38
C GLU A 187 -1.16 10.04 -6.89
N ALA A 188 -1.96 10.89 -7.55
CA ALA A 188 -2.09 12.30 -7.17
C ALA A 188 -2.64 12.47 -5.75
N LEU A 189 -3.60 11.63 -5.33
CA LEU A 189 -4.14 11.63 -3.97
C LEU A 189 -3.07 11.24 -2.95
N LEU A 190 -2.34 10.16 -3.16
CA LEU A 190 -1.28 9.71 -2.27
C LEU A 190 -0.18 10.75 -2.12
N HIS A 191 0.29 11.35 -3.22
CA HIS A 191 1.25 12.44 -3.17
C HIS A 191 0.75 13.65 -2.37
N ARG A 192 -0.49 14.07 -2.63
CA ARG A 192 -1.08 15.20 -1.91
C ARG A 192 -1.19 14.92 -0.41
N ILE A 193 -1.66 13.74 -0.03
CA ILE A 193 -1.77 13.31 1.37
C ILE A 193 -0.39 13.30 2.04
N ASN A 194 0.62 12.69 1.40
CA ASN A 194 1.98 12.67 1.95
C ASN A 194 2.51 14.08 2.19
N ARG A 195 2.39 14.99 1.20
CA ARG A 195 2.88 16.37 1.33
C ARG A 195 2.13 17.20 2.36
N GLN A 196 0.82 17.03 2.48
CA GLN A 196 0.01 17.84 3.40
C GLN A 196 0.08 17.33 4.84
N LEU A 197 0.18 16.03 5.05
CA LEU A 197 0.16 15.43 6.39
C LEU A 197 1.55 14.99 6.86
N HIS A 198 2.57 15.06 6.00
CA HIS A 198 3.93 14.55 6.26
C HIS A 198 3.95 13.09 6.75
N ILE A 199 2.99 12.30 6.28
CA ILE A 199 2.78 10.91 6.67
C ILE A 199 3.81 10.01 5.97
N THR A 200 4.36 9.03 6.68
CA THR A 200 5.18 7.99 6.06
C THR A 200 4.27 7.01 5.32
N MET A 201 4.58 6.71 4.07
CA MET A 201 3.78 5.77 3.28
C MET A 201 4.59 4.55 2.87
N LEU A 202 4.04 3.37 3.11
CA LEU A 202 4.57 2.10 2.61
C LEU A 202 3.54 1.50 1.66
N ILE A 203 3.90 1.38 0.41
CA ILE A 203 3.01 0.94 -0.66
C ILE A 203 3.55 -0.35 -1.25
N SER A 204 2.80 -1.45 -1.16
CA SER A 204 3.11 -2.64 -1.95
C SER A 204 2.62 -2.43 -3.38
N SER A 205 3.42 -2.76 -4.37
CA SER A 205 3.02 -2.66 -5.77
C SER A 205 3.82 -3.62 -6.64
N HIS A 206 3.24 -3.96 -7.80
CA HIS A 206 3.95 -4.51 -8.95
C HIS A 206 3.93 -3.53 -10.13
N HIS A 207 3.31 -2.35 -9.99
CA HIS A 207 3.16 -1.37 -11.06
C HIS A 207 4.37 -0.43 -11.13
N ILE A 208 5.33 -0.76 -11.99
CA ILE A 208 6.59 -0.02 -12.15
C ILE A 208 6.38 1.44 -12.56
N PRO A 209 5.52 1.78 -13.54
CA PRO A 209 5.34 3.18 -13.94
C PRO A 209 4.88 4.10 -12.80
N SER A 210 4.00 3.64 -11.91
CA SER A 210 3.59 4.40 -10.72
C SER A 210 4.73 4.53 -9.72
N THR A 211 5.49 3.44 -9.50
CA THR A 211 6.65 3.45 -8.60
C THR A 211 7.68 4.47 -9.03
N MET A 212 8.04 4.49 -10.31
CA MET A 212 9.02 5.44 -10.87
C MET A 212 8.58 6.90 -10.73
N ARG A 213 7.26 7.18 -10.74
CA ARG A 213 6.72 8.54 -10.62
C ARG A 213 6.60 9.03 -9.20
N MET A 214 6.38 8.14 -8.23
CA MET A 214 5.94 8.58 -6.90
C MET A 214 6.82 8.14 -5.74
N ALA A 215 7.67 7.11 -5.90
CA ALA A 215 8.48 6.64 -4.80
C ALA A 215 9.69 7.55 -4.54
N ASP A 216 9.92 7.86 -3.26
CA ASP A 216 11.19 8.42 -2.79
C ASP A 216 12.23 7.30 -2.61
N GLU A 217 11.75 6.11 -2.17
CA GLU A 217 12.56 4.92 -1.89
C GLU A 217 11.84 3.68 -2.42
N VAL A 218 12.58 2.72 -2.92
CA VAL A 218 12.06 1.42 -3.37
C VAL A 218 12.78 0.31 -2.63
N VAL A 219 12.01 -0.66 -2.14
CA VAL A 219 12.52 -1.94 -1.65
C VAL A 219 12.10 -3.01 -2.63
N LEU A 220 13.02 -3.44 -3.48
CA LEU A 220 12.78 -4.52 -4.43
C LEU A 220 12.99 -5.87 -3.75
N LEU A 221 11.93 -6.66 -3.68
CA LEU A 221 11.94 -8.02 -3.13
C LEU A 221 12.14 -9.04 -4.23
N SER A 222 13.24 -9.79 -4.14
CA SER A 222 13.45 -11.02 -4.89
C SER A 222 13.34 -12.24 -3.97
N ARG A 223 13.38 -13.45 -4.55
CA ARG A 223 13.37 -14.69 -3.75
C ARG A 223 14.60 -14.86 -2.86
N GLU A 224 15.69 -14.19 -3.19
CA GLU A 224 17.01 -14.40 -2.54
C GLU A 224 17.41 -13.23 -1.67
N ALA A 225 16.97 -12.00 -1.99
CA ALA A 225 17.40 -10.80 -1.29
C ALA A 225 16.41 -9.65 -1.47
N ALA A 226 16.52 -8.65 -0.60
CA ALA A 226 15.89 -7.34 -0.81
C ALA A 226 17.00 -6.33 -1.14
N VAL A 227 16.72 -5.47 -2.10
CA VAL A 227 17.60 -4.36 -2.48
C VAL A 227 16.84 -3.06 -2.33
N SER A 228 17.43 -2.08 -1.66
CA SER A 228 16.83 -0.76 -1.46
C SER A 228 17.63 0.31 -2.21
N GLY A 229 16.90 1.31 -2.69
CA GLY A 229 17.47 2.48 -3.37
C GLY A 229 16.39 3.39 -3.92
N THR A 230 16.79 4.52 -4.46
CA THR A 230 15.85 5.38 -5.20
C THR A 230 15.39 4.68 -6.50
N PRO A 231 14.22 5.04 -7.05
CA PRO A 231 13.77 4.47 -8.33
C PRO A 231 14.84 4.55 -9.44
N ALA A 232 15.55 5.68 -9.54
CA ALA A 232 16.59 5.87 -10.54
C ALA A 232 17.81 4.96 -10.31
N GLU A 233 18.29 4.84 -9.08
CA GLU A 233 19.43 3.96 -8.75
C GLU A 233 19.13 2.50 -9.06
N LEU A 234 17.90 2.04 -8.82
CA LEU A 234 17.53 0.66 -9.12
C LEU A 234 17.30 0.42 -10.61
N HIS A 235 16.70 1.38 -11.31
CA HIS A 235 16.53 1.31 -12.76
C HIS A 235 17.88 1.25 -13.49
N ASP A 236 18.85 2.07 -13.08
CA ASP A 236 20.17 2.16 -13.68
C ASP A 236 21.19 1.17 -13.06
N SER A 237 20.69 0.19 -12.30
CA SER A 237 21.54 -0.78 -11.61
C SER A 237 22.40 -1.60 -12.59
N PRO A 238 23.69 -1.80 -12.30
CA PRO A 238 24.55 -2.69 -13.09
C PRO A 238 24.21 -4.18 -12.92
N ASP A 239 23.40 -4.56 -11.92
CA ASP A 239 22.95 -5.93 -11.74
C ASP A 239 21.81 -6.24 -12.75
N PRO A 240 22.03 -7.17 -13.71
CA PRO A 240 21.02 -7.47 -14.72
C PRO A 240 19.69 -7.98 -14.16
N ARG A 241 19.71 -8.57 -12.96
CA ARG A 241 18.49 -9.07 -12.31
C ARG A 241 17.61 -7.93 -11.81
N ILE A 242 18.23 -6.82 -11.35
CA ILE A 242 17.54 -5.61 -10.90
C ILE A 242 17.05 -4.84 -12.13
N ALA A 243 17.95 -4.54 -13.07
CA ALA A 243 17.60 -3.84 -14.30
C ALA A 243 16.57 -4.60 -15.15
N GLY A 244 16.69 -5.94 -15.23
CA GLY A 244 15.75 -6.79 -15.95
C GLY A 244 14.33 -6.69 -15.40
N PHE A 245 14.17 -6.61 -14.07
CA PHE A 245 12.86 -6.45 -13.45
C PHE A 245 12.13 -5.17 -13.92
N PHE A 246 12.87 -4.08 -14.08
CA PHE A 246 12.29 -2.82 -14.56
C PHE A 246 12.02 -2.82 -16.08
N ASN A 247 12.77 -3.61 -16.84
CA ASN A 247 12.65 -3.66 -18.30
C ASN A 247 11.56 -4.65 -18.78
N GLU A 248 11.38 -5.79 -18.09
CA GLU A 248 10.41 -6.82 -18.49
C GLU A 248 8.96 -6.33 -18.44
N GLU A 249 8.58 -5.53 -17.45
CA GLU A 249 7.22 -4.96 -17.40
C GLU A 249 6.99 -3.82 -18.40
N VAL A 250 8.04 -3.17 -18.89
CA VAL A 250 7.90 -2.16 -19.96
C VAL A 250 7.61 -2.84 -21.29
N ASP A 251 8.13 -4.06 -21.52
CA ASP A 251 7.95 -4.80 -22.77
C ASP A 251 6.57 -5.45 -22.87
N GLU A 252 6.00 -5.95 -21.77
CA GLU A 252 4.62 -6.47 -21.77
C GLU A 252 3.56 -5.39 -22.03
N SER A 253 3.86 -4.12 -21.73
CA SER A 253 2.96 -2.99 -22.01
C SER A 253 3.05 -2.49 -23.47
N ILE A 254 4.05 -2.94 -24.24
CA ILE A 254 4.34 -2.51 -25.61
C ILE A 254 4.15 -3.64 -26.63
N ALA A 255 3.96 -4.88 -26.18
CA ALA A 255 3.65 -5.99 -27.11
C ALA A 255 2.38 -5.64 -27.90
N PRO A 256 2.45 -5.54 -29.25
CA PRO A 256 1.25 -5.37 -30.05
C PRO A 256 0.39 -6.61 -29.78
N VAL A 257 -0.87 -6.41 -29.45
CA VAL A 257 -1.87 -7.47 -29.52
C VAL A 257 -1.89 -7.95 -30.98
N GLU A 258 -1.09 -8.98 -31.29
CA GLU A 258 -1.27 -9.70 -32.53
C GLU A 258 -2.69 -10.21 -32.50
N ALA A 259 -3.50 -9.61 -33.36
CA ALA A 259 -4.87 -10.03 -33.60
C ALA A 259 -4.85 -11.52 -33.96
N ALA A 260 -5.16 -12.35 -32.97
CA ALA A 260 -5.53 -13.74 -33.23
C ALA A 260 -6.77 -13.68 -34.10
N ALA A 261 -6.57 -13.81 -35.42
CA ALA A 261 -7.60 -13.97 -36.41
C ALA A 261 -8.29 -15.31 -36.16
N HIS A 262 -9.30 -15.30 -35.29
CA HIS A 262 -10.30 -16.35 -35.32
C HIS A 262 -11.42 -15.91 -36.25
N PRO A 263 -11.69 -16.65 -37.32
CA PRO A 263 -12.79 -16.33 -38.22
C PRO A 263 -14.10 -16.53 -37.48
N ILE A 264 -14.83 -15.43 -37.32
CA ILE A 264 -16.24 -15.46 -36.95
C ILE A 264 -17.00 -16.01 -38.15
N SER A 265 -17.19 -17.34 -38.20
CA SER A 265 -18.16 -17.98 -39.09
C SER A 265 -18.86 -19.08 -38.35
N ARG A 266 -20.16 -18.90 -38.17
CA ARG A 266 -21.25 -19.80 -37.81
C ARG A 266 -21.94 -19.48 -36.50
N TRP A 267 -22.81 -18.49 -36.56
CA TRP A 267 -24.10 -18.53 -35.83
C TRP A 267 -25.11 -17.77 -36.69
N VAL A 268 -25.59 -18.41 -37.75
CA VAL A 268 -26.86 -18.11 -38.37
C VAL A 268 -27.44 -19.49 -38.79
N GLY A 269 -28.59 -19.84 -38.25
CA GLY A 269 -29.47 -20.90 -38.79
C GLY A 269 -29.74 -22.05 -37.84
N ALA A 270 -30.80 -22.02 -37.10
CA ALA A 270 -32.01 -22.82 -37.16
C ALA A 270 -32.93 -22.41 -36.01
#